data_036c76cbb7e96e586a8e55ca8803b56e
#
_entry.id   036c76cbb7e96e586a8e55ca8803b56e
#
_cell.length_a   1.000
_cell.length_b   1.000
_cell.length_c   1.000
_cell.angle_alpha   90.00
_cell.angle_beta   90.00
_cell.angle_gamma   90.00
#
_symmetry.space_group_name_H-M   'P 1'
#
loop_
_entity.id
_entity.type
_entity.pdbx_description
1 polymer ?
#
loop_
_entity_poly.entity_id
_entity_poly.type
_entity_poly.pdbx_seq_one_letter_code
_entity_poly.pdbx_strand_id
1 'polypeptide(L)' 'LGLSPSDEERPDLNSLRETVVDGAYTLVLEFYSPLIPFETWEQKREKIEKFFGPNIRVELSQPEEDQVDVALIAVP' A
#
# COMPACT_ATOMS: atom_id res chain seq x y z
N LEU A 1 2.79 -2.01 -10.68
CA LEU A 1 1.63 -1.25 -10.23
C LEU A 1 1.56 0.17 -10.80
N GLY A 2 2.53 0.58 -11.58
CA GLY A 2 2.54 1.91 -12.17
C GLY A 2 2.87 3.03 -11.21
N LEU A 3 3.47 2.72 -10.09
CA LEU A 3 3.85 3.71 -9.08
C LEU A 3 5.25 4.27 -9.28
N SER A 4 6.05 3.63 -10.12
CA SER A 4 7.44 4.02 -10.32
C SER A 4 7.75 4.14 -11.80
N PRO A 5 7.93 5.36 -12.31
CA PRO A 5 8.29 5.55 -13.71
C PRO A 5 9.75 5.19 -13.99
N SER A 6 10.58 5.10 -12.96
CA SER A 6 11.99 4.73 -13.11
C SER A 6 12.44 3.94 -11.90
N ASP A 7 13.56 3.23 -12.04
CA ASP A 7 14.11 2.45 -10.95
C ASP A 7 14.55 3.34 -9.77
N GLU A 8 14.93 4.57 -10.05
CA GLU A 8 15.36 5.50 -9.01
C GLU A 8 14.22 5.95 -8.11
N GLU A 9 13.00 5.92 -8.61
CA GLU A 9 11.83 6.36 -7.87
C GLU A 9 11.04 5.20 -7.26
N ARG A 10 11.50 3.98 -7.48
CA ARG A 10 10.79 2.80 -7.00
C ARG A 10 10.72 2.78 -5.48
N PRO A 11 9.52 2.59 -4.90
CA PRO A 11 9.42 2.43 -3.46
C PRO A 11 10.04 1.11 -3.02
N ASP A 12 10.67 1.11 -1.86
CA ASP A 12 11.28 -0.08 -1.29
C ASP A 12 10.38 -0.68 -0.23
N LEU A 13 10.16 -1.99 -0.33
CA LEU A 13 9.40 -2.71 0.69
C LEU A 13 10.32 -2.96 1.87
N ASN A 14 10.08 -2.27 2.98
CA ASN A 14 10.90 -2.40 4.18
C ASN A 14 10.46 -3.54 5.09
N SER A 15 9.17 -3.73 5.22
CA SER A 15 8.69 -4.81 6.05
C SER A 15 7.28 -5.21 5.64
N LEU A 16 6.89 -6.37 6.13
CA LEU A 16 5.60 -6.95 5.85
C LEU A 16 5.12 -7.55 7.16
N ARG A 17 3.88 -7.25 7.56
CA ARG A 17 3.33 -7.82 8.77
C ARG A 17 1.89 -8.24 8.56
N GLU A 18 1.46 -9.20 9.36
CA GLU A 18 0.09 -9.67 9.35
C GLU A 18 -0.63 -9.10 10.58
N THR A 19 -1.89 -8.74 10.41
CA THR A 19 -2.69 -8.24 11.51
C THR A 19 -4.16 -8.54 11.22
N VAL A 20 -5.03 -8.09 12.11
CA VAL A 20 -6.48 -8.24 11.96
C VAL A 20 -7.11 -6.86 12.12
N VAL A 21 -7.94 -6.47 11.16
CA VAL A 21 -8.67 -5.21 11.19
C VAL A 21 -10.15 -5.54 11.14
N ASP A 22 -10.88 -5.16 12.17
CA ASP A 22 -12.33 -5.43 12.27
C ASP A 22 -12.68 -6.90 12.04
N GLY A 23 -11.84 -7.80 12.57
CA GLY A 23 -12.04 -9.23 12.41
C GLY A 23 -11.60 -9.82 11.08
N ALA A 24 -11.05 -9.00 10.19
CA ALA A 24 -10.59 -9.44 8.87
C ALA A 24 -9.07 -9.56 8.82
N TYR A 25 -8.60 -10.64 8.21
CA TYR A 25 -7.16 -10.83 7.98
C TYR A 25 -6.62 -9.67 7.15
N THR A 26 -5.51 -9.13 7.58
CA THR A 26 -4.92 -7.96 6.93
C THR A 26 -3.42 -8.15 6.78
N LEU A 27 -2.92 -7.84 5.59
CA LEU A 27 -1.49 -7.83 5.30
C LEU A 27 -1.06 -6.39 5.13
N VAL A 28 -0.10 -5.95 5.94
CA VAL A 28 0.39 -4.57 5.87
C VAL A 28 1.77 -4.57 5.24
N LEU A 29 1.91 -3.84 4.15
CA LEU A 29 3.17 -3.67 3.44
C LEU A 29 3.71 -2.28 3.77
N GLU A 30 4.89 -2.23 4.37
CA GLU A 30 5.51 -0.95 4.74
C GLU A 30 6.56 -0.58 3.71
N PHE A 31 6.28 0.49 2.96
CA PHE A 31 7.16 0.96 1.90
C PHE A 31 7.91 2.21 2.32
N TYR A 32 9.19 2.27 1.96
CA TYR A 32 9.96 3.49 2.01
C TYR A 32 9.82 4.15 0.64
N SER A 33 9.20 5.32 0.61
CA SER A 33 8.81 5.97 -0.64
C SER A 33 9.05 7.47 -0.59
N PRO A 34 10.34 7.90 -0.55
CA PRO A 34 10.65 9.32 -0.40
C PRO A 34 10.38 10.15 -1.65
N LEU A 35 10.35 9.51 -2.83
CA LEU A 35 10.22 10.22 -4.10
C LEU A 35 8.81 10.20 -4.67
N ILE A 36 7.91 9.43 -4.07
CA ILE A 36 6.52 9.36 -4.53
C ILE A 36 5.64 9.94 -3.43
N PRO A 37 4.98 11.09 -3.69
CA PRO A 37 4.12 11.70 -2.69
C PRO A 37 2.97 10.79 -2.29
N PHE A 38 2.49 10.93 -1.07
CA PHE A 38 1.36 10.14 -0.60
C PHE A 38 0.12 10.34 -1.46
N GLU A 39 -0.07 11.53 -2.00
CA GLU A 39 -1.18 11.81 -2.92
C GLU A 39 -1.17 10.89 -4.12
N THR A 40 0.01 10.57 -4.64
CA THR A 40 0.14 9.66 -5.77
C THR A 40 -0.29 8.25 -5.37
N TRP A 41 0.06 7.82 -4.16
CA TRP A 41 -0.40 6.54 -3.64
C TRP A 41 -1.92 6.51 -3.55
N GLU A 42 -2.53 7.58 -3.05
CA GLU A 42 -3.97 7.67 -2.92
C GLU A 42 -4.67 7.61 -4.29
N GLN A 43 -4.09 8.26 -5.28
CA GLN A 43 -4.62 8.22 -6.64
C GLN A 43 -4.57 6.82 -7.24
N LYS A 44 -3.63 6.01 -6.80
CA LYS A 44 -3.45 4.65 -7.30
C LYS A 44 -4.16 3.59 -6.45
N ARG A 45 -4.77 3.99 -5.35
CA ARG A 45 -5.38 3.05 -4.41
C ARG A 45 -6.39 2.13 -5.10
N GLU A 46 -7.27 2.68 -5.90
CA GLU A 46 -8.28 1.90 -6.60
C GLU A 46 -7.66 0.90 -7.57
N LYS A 47 -6.60 1.31 -8.25
CA LYS A 47 -5.87 0.45 -9.15
C LYS A 47 -5.19 -0.70 -8.41
N ILE A 48 -4.66 -0.40 -7.23
CA ILE A 48 -4.04 -1.42 -6.38
C ILE A 48 -5.09 -2.44 -5.93
N GLU A 49 -6.27 -1.97 -5.54
CA GLU A 49 -7.36 -2.87 -5.15
C GLU A 49 -7.72 -3.81 -6.28
N LYS A 50 -7.83 -3.29 -7.49
CA LYS A 50 -8.15 -4.11 -8.66
C LYS A 50 -7.06 -5.13 -8.97
N PHE A 51 -5.82 -4.75 -8.70
CA PHE A 51 -4.70 -5.65 -8.94
C PHE A 51 -4.76 -6.88 -8.03
N PHE A 52 -5.15 -6.70 -6.76
CA PHE A 52 -5.19 -7.78 -5.79
C PHE A 52 -6.50 -8.56 -5.79
N GLY A 53 -7.53 -8.03 -6.42
CA GLY A 53 -8.76 -8.78 -6.62
C GLY A 53 -9.99 -8.16 -5.95
N PRO A 54 -11.18 -8.72 -6.23
CA PRO A 54 -12.44 -8.12 -5.78
C PRO A 54 -12.70 -8.24 -4.28
N ASN A 55 -12.00 -9.15 -3.61
CA ASN A 55 -12.23 -9.39 -2.18
C ASN A 55 -11.15 -8.76 -1.29
N ILE A 56 -10.42 -7.79 -1.83
CA ILE A 56 -9.38 -7.09 -1.08
C ILE A 56 -9.70 -5.60 -1.06
N ARG A 57 -9.72 -5.03 0.14
CA ARG A 57 -9.82 -3.60 0.32
C ARG A 57 -8.44 -3.06 0.64
N VAL A 58 -8.07 -1.93 0.05
CA VAL A 58 -6.79 -1.29 0.29
C VAL A 58 -6.98 -0.04 1.12
N GLU A 59 -6.23 0.08 2.19
CA GLU A 59 -6.16 1.29 2.98
C GLU A 59 -4.72 1.77 3.02
N LEU A 60 -4.53 3.07 2.84
CA LEU A 60 -3.21 3.68 2.83
C LEU A 60 -3.05 4.56 4.05
N SER A 61 -1.85 4.56 4.60
CA SER A 61 -1.52 5.48 5.68
C SER A 61 -0.08 5.93 5.55
N GLN A 62 0.24 7.07 6.15
CA GLN A 62 1.57 7.64 6.10
C GLN A 62 2.02 7.94 7.52
N PRO A 63 2.58 6.93 8.23
CA PRO A 63 3.01 7.12 9.62
C PRO A 63 4.20 8.07 9.73
N GLU A 64 5.02 8.14 8.69
CA GLU A 64 6.16 9.05 8.62
C GLU A 64 6.23 9.66 7.23
N GLU A 65 6.98 10.76 7.10
CA GLU A 65 7.04 11.52 5.86
C GLU A 65 7.40 10.68 4.63
N ASP A 66 8.37 9.79 4.78
CA ASP A 66 8.87 8.99 3.66
C ASP A 66 8.34 7.56 3.66
N GLN A 67 7.42 7.24 4.56
CA GLN A 67 6.90 5.88 4.69
C GLN A 67 5.43 5.83 4.31
N VAL A 68 5.06 4.81 3.55
CA VAL A 68 3.67 4.55 3.18
C VAL A 68 3.33 3.12 3.54
N ASP A 69 2.28 2.96 4.32
CA ASP A 69 1.77 1.65 4.68
C ASP A 69 0.57 1.31 3.81
N VAL A 70 0.63 0.17 3.16
CA VAL A 70 -0.46 -0.34 2.33
C VAL A 70 -1.07 -1.54 3.04
N ALA A 71 -2.29 -1.37 3.52
CA ALA A 71 -3.00 -2.45 4.20
C ALA A 71 -3.94 -3.15 3.21
N LEU A 72 -3.72 -4.44 3.03
CA LEU A 72 -4.53 -5.28 2.16
C LEU A 72 -5.48 -6.07 3.06
N ILE A 73 -6.73 -5.67 3.09
CA ILE A 73 -7.73 -6.21 4.00
C ILE A 73 -8.61 -7.20 3.25
N ALA A 74 -8.62 -8.45 3.71
CA ALA A 74 -9.47 -9.46 3.10
C ALA A 74 -10.92 -9.21 3.53
N VAL A 75 -11.80 -8.96 2.57
CA VAL A 75 -13.21 -8.76 2.85
C VAL A 75 -14.00 -9.97 2.36
N PRO A 76 -15.06 -10.36 3.07
CA PRO A 76 -15.89 -11.52 2.68
C PRO A 76 -16.71 -11.25 1.42
#